data_1c472df633a620a366431a444c16da1a
#
_entry.id   1c472df633a620a366431a444c16da1a
#
_cell.length_a   1.000
_cell.length_b   1.000
_cell.length_c   1.000
_cell.angle_alpha   90.00
_cell.angle_beta   90.00
_cell.angle_gamma   90.00
#
_symmetry.space_group_name_H-M   'P 1'
#
loop_
_entity.id
_entity.type
_entity.pdbx_description
1 polymer ?
#
loop_
_entity_poly.entity_id
_entity_poly.type
_entity_poly.pdbx_seq_one_letter_code
_entity_poly.pdbx_strand_id
1 'polypeptide(L)'
;MADLQWVKLQKSLIKEASDASLYDDIITCYENELYRPGFILTWLLLIESLKRKLLELESIGNTKALAENQKIQKLEASHKSVDVEIYNAAKVCEIITDSEFTIIDSLWQQRCVFSHPYMANVTIKDFEYIIEKLINISYSKPILMTKDMINDYINNLKTYPHTLPMNVSAKTPLIRDKIKLVSEKHYPFLYKTLQFELSKEVAANGWRSNLSTTFRCFIYILLNEFVIDINDKKMGVESHLIRNPEICWLYFFLVDLWNKLDLKYKDMLIEFFNNTELKSLDYVLYNVKNLMKSESNPRYLKIYYNKIKHLDLTSDILSFYYDKEKLVNDITDRYIDGNIFTMQGVFVDFLISIDNIHSYFSPMQCYKLGTLLARCFENGTFKAQIFINETNNRAKIGEDFLKGFIDQLMISNDMAPKLNINNLSLILNIMSKLSDECTNEILVHISSIYSGKRENPIYWEYRDKSNSLLSKSLPMFTNLQVFKKISTIIQEYYQDCHN
;
A
#
# COMPACT_ATOMS: atom_id res chain seq x y z
N MET A 1 22.51 -2.95 51.51
CA MET A 1 23.58 -3.34 50.55
C MET A 1 23.30 -2.58 49.30
N ALA A 2 24.27 -1.80 48.87
CA ALA A 2 24.20 -1.13 47.58
C ALA A 2 24.10 -2.18 46.49
N ASP A 3 23.36 -1.91 45.47
CA ASP A 3 23.04 -2.89 44.41
C ASP A 3 24.17 -2.98 43.39
N LEU A 4 25.28 -3.66 43.80
CA LEU A 4 26.39 -3.96 42.90
C LEU A 4 25.90 -4.66 41.61
N GLN A 5 24.83 -5.45 41.71
CA GLN A 5 24.23 -6.11 40.56
C GLN A 5 23.69 -5.08 39.57
N TRP A 6 23.07 -4.01 40.08
CA TRP A 6 22.60 -2.90 39.22
C TRP A 6 23.78 -2.23 38.50
N VAL A 7 24.89 -1.91 39.16
CA VAL A 7 26.07 -1.31 38.50
C VAL A 7 26.62 -2.23 37.40
N LYS A 8 26.72 -3.54 37.65
CA LYS A 8 27.17 -4.52 36.66
C LYS A 8 26.19 -4.63 35.47
N LEU A 9 24.90 -4.54 35.73
CA LEU A 9 23.87 -4.55 34.66
C LEU A 9 23.98 -3.34 33.73
N GLN A 10 24.35 -2.16 34.23
CA GLN A 10 24.54 -0.96 33.41
C GLN A 10 25.58 -1.17 32.29
N LYS A 11 26.57 -2.03 32.50
CA LYS A 11 27.61 -2.35 31.50
C LYS A 11 26.99 -2.87 30.19
N SER A 12 25.89 -3.61 30.25
CA SER A 12 25.21 -4.16 29.06
C SER A 12 24.58 -3.08 28.15
N LEU A 13 24.40 -1.85 28.66
CA LEU A 13 23.84 -0.72 27.92
C LEU A 13 24.92 0.05 27.14
N ILE A 14 26.22 -0.22 27.39
CA ILE A 14 27.33 0.49 26.76
C ILE A 14 27.47 0.02 25.31
N LYS A 15 27.53 0.96 24.38
CA LYS A 15 27.59 0.67 22.94
C LYS A 15 29.00 0.39 22.44
N GLU A 16 30.02 1.08 23.00
CA GLU A 16 31.39 0.99 22.56
C GLU A 16 32.21 0.04 23.44
N ALA A 17 32.94 -0.90 22.82
CA ALA A 17 33.73 -1.88 23.56
C ALA A 17 34.86 -1.24 24.41
N SER A 18 35.45 -0.14 23.94
CA SER A 18 36.45 0.62 24.69
C SER A 18 35.86 1.22 25.96
N ASP A 19 34.63 1.75 25.90
CA ASP A 19 33.92 2.31 27.05
C ASP A 19 33.53 1.22 28.06
N ALA A 20 33.15 0.04 27.55
CA ALA A 20 32.84 -1.10 28.41
C ALA A 20 34.06 -1.58 29.23
N SER A 21 35.27 -1.48 28.65
CA SER A 21 36.52 -1.79 29.37
C SER A 21 36.82 -0.76 30.47
N LEU A 22 36.66 0.56 30.18
CA LEU A 22 36.88 1.62 31.15
C LEU A 22 35.83 1.61 32.26
N TYR A 23 34.64 1.11 31.98
CA TYR A 23 33.58 0.96 32.98
C TYR A 23 33.91 -0.09 34.05
N ASP A 24 34.80 -1.04 33.78
CA ASP A 24 35.27 -2.03 34.77
C ASP A 24 36.01 -1.34 35.95
N ASP A 25 36.67 -0.22 35.70
CA ASP A 25 37.32 0.57 36.77
C ASP A 25 36.26 1.21 37.69
N ILE A 26 35.12 1.64 37.14
CA ILE A 26 33.98 2.14 37.94
C ILE A 26 33.41 1.02 38.80
N ILE A 27 33.23 -0.20 38.25
CA ILE A 27 32.79 -1.36 39.03
C ILE A 27 33.77 -1.64 40.18
N THR A 28 35.06 -1.60 39.89
CA THR A 28 36.12 -1.81 40.91
C THR A 28 36.06 -0.78 42.03
N CYS A 29 35.85 0.50 41.68
CA CYS A 29 35.67 1.55 42.69
C CYS A 29 34.42 1.29 43.55
N TYR A 30 33.33 0.84 42.94
CA TYR A 30 32.09 0.56 43.64
C TYR A 30 32.22 -0.64 44.58
N GLU A 31 32.87 -1.72 44.17
CA GLU A 31 33.11 -2.93 44.94
C GLU A 31 33.98 -2.67 46.19
N ASN A 32 34.90 -1.69 46.08
CA ASN A 32 35.81 -1.33 47.15
C ASN A 32 35.35 -0.11 47.99
N GLU A 33 34.10 0.33 47.82
CA GLU A 33 33.49 1.49 48.50
C GLU A 33 34.27 2.81 48.31
N LEU A 34 35.01 2.92 47.21
CA LEU A 34 35.80 4.10 46.84
C LEU A 34 34.94 5.14 46.13
N TYR A 35 33.91 5.67 46.81
CA TYR A 35 32.87 6.49 46.16
C TYR A 35 33.42 7.82 45.62
N ARG A 36 34.33 8.50 46.29
CA ARG A 36 34.94 9.75 45.82
C ARG A 36 35.82 9.54 44.60
N PRO A 37 36.83 8.63 44.62
CA PRO A 37 37.60 8.31 43.42
C PRO A 37 36.70 7.85 42.26
N GLY A 38 35.71 7.01 42.55
CA GLY A 38 34.75 6.52 41.56
C GLY A 38 33.91 7.64 40.91
N PHE A 39 33.44 8.62 41.70
CA PHE A 39 32.73 9.77 41.18
C PHE A 39 33.60 10.61 40.23
N ILE A 40 34.84 10.91 40.65
CA ILE A 40 35.77 11.70 39.82
C ILE A 40 36.13 10.93 38.54
N LEU A 41 36.38 9.63 38.61
CA LEU A 41 36.65 8.78 37.47
C LEU A 41 35.45 8.79 36.50
N THR A 42 34.23 8.61 37.01
CA THR A 42 33.01 8.62 36.18
C THR A 42 32.82 9.95 35.49
N TRP A 43 33.13 11.08 36.15
CA TRP A 43 33.13 12.39 35.52
C TRP A 43 34.13 12.48 34.37
N LEU A 44 35.38 12.05 34.60
CA LEU A 44 36.41 12.06 33.55
C LEU A 44 35.97 11.22 32.31
N LEU A 45 35.41 10.04 32.55
CA LEU A 45 34.91 9.18 31.49
C LEU A 45 33.74 9.81 30.73
N LEU A 46 32.86 10.55 31.38
CA LEU A 46 31.80 11.30 30.73
C LEU A 46 32.38 12.37 29.79
N ILE A 47 33.33 13.16 30.25
CA ILE A 47 33.96 14.23 29.46
C ILE A 47 34.75 13.66 28.28
N GLU A 48 35.56 12.62 28.51
CA GLU A 48 36.30 11.95 27.44
C GLU A 48 35.39 11.34 26.40
N SER A 49 34.28 10.76 26.82
CA SER A 49 33.29 10.22 25.87
C SER A 49 32.65 11.33 25.01
N LEU A 50 32.31 12.49 25.60
CA LEU A 50 31.81 13.64 24.87
C LEU A 50 32.85 14.20 23.91
N LYS A 51 34.13 14.31 24.32
CA LYS A 51 35.23 14.76 23.48
C LYS A 51 35.44 13.83 22.29
N ARG A 52 35.42 12.51 22.51
CA ARG A 52 35.51 11.53 21.43
C ARG A 52 34.38 11.70 20.43
N LYS A 53 33.14 11.88 20.88
CA LYS A 53 31.98 12.13 20.00
C LYS A 53 32.13 13.42 19.20
N LEU A 54 32.73 14.47 19.76
CA LEU A 54 33.07 15.71 19.00
C LEU A 54 34.09 15.46 17.90
N LEU A 55 35.16 14.69 18.20
CA LEU A 55 36.17 14.29 17.22
C LEU A 55 35.58 13.41 16.10
N GLU A 56 34.68 12.53 16.47
CA GLU A 56 33.97 11.67 15.51
C GLU A 56 33.06 12.48 14.58
N LEU A 57 32.31 13.49 15.12
CA LEU A 57 31.55 14.44 14.32
C LEU A 57 32.44 15.27 13.38
N GLU A 58 33.62 15.69 13.83
CA GLU A 58 34.61 16.36 12.99
C GLU A 58 35.09 15.46 11.84
N SER A 59 35.40 14.18 12.16
CA SER A 59 35.91 13.22 11.17
C SER A 59 34.93 12.96 10.03
N ILE A 60 33.62 13.11 10.26
CA ILE A 60 32.56 13.00 9.25
C ILE A 60 32.17 14.34 8.64
N GLY A 61 32.97 15.39 8.81
CA GLY A 61 32.85 16.67 8.13
C GLY A 61 31.95 17.70 8.78
N ASN A 62 31.56 17.54 10.05
CA ASN A 62 30.75 18.53 10.75
C ASN A 62 31.57 19.81 11.06
N THR A 63 31.24 20.93 10.39
CA THR A 63 31.98 22.18 10.48
C THR A 63 31.90 22.85 11.88
N LYS A 64 30.78 22.66 12.62
CA LYS A 64 30.64 23.16 13.97
C LYS A 64 31.56 22.37 14.92
N ALA A 65 31.61 21.04 14.80
CA ALA A 65 32.48 20.20 15.57
C ALA A 65 33.95 20.53 15.33
N LEU A 66 34.35 20.77 14.06
CA LEU A 66 35.68 21.23 13.70
C LEU A 66 36.05 22.55 14.42
N ALA A 67 35.16 23.56 14.38
CA ALA A 67 35.39 24.85 15.01
C ALA A 67 35.52 24.74 16.54
N GLU A 68 34.65 23.94 17.18
CA GLU A 68 34.72 23.72 18.64
C GLU A 68 35.95 22.89 19.04
N ASN A 69 36.33 21.85 18.31
CA ASN A 69 37.52 21.06 18.60
C ASN A 69 38.80 21.91 18.46
N GLN A 70 38.88 22.83 17.50
CA GLN A 70 40.01 23.76 17.39
C GLN A 70 40.12 24.69 18.61
N LYS A 71 39.01 25.11 19.21
CA LYS A 71 39.03 25.88 20.47
C LYS A 71 39.53 25.02 21.63
N ILE A 72 39.02 23.82 21.78
CA ILE A 72 39.44 22.86 22.82
C ILE A 72 40.93 22.59 22.73
N GLN A 73 41.44 22.26 21.52
CA GLN A 73 42.88 22.00 21.27
C GLN A 73 43.76 23.17 21.66
N LYS A 74 43.35 24.43 21.37
CA LYS A 74 44.10 25.64 21.77
C LYS A 74 44.16 25.78 23.32
N LEU A 75 43.11 25.44 24.02
CA LEU A 75 43.09 25.47 25.48
C LEU A 75 43.97 24.37 26.11
N GLU A 76 43.88 23.15 25.53
CA GLU A 76 44.75 22.04 25.94
C GLU A 76 46.23 22.37 25.73
N ALA A 77 46.59 22.94 24.57
CA ALA A 77 47.96 23.38 24.29
C ALA A 77 48.47 24.45 25.25
N SER A 78 47.56 25.23 25.87
CA SER A 78 47.87 26.19 26.91
C SER A 78 47.71 25.66 28.34
N HIS A 79 47.57 24.35 28.51
CA HIS A 79 47.43 23.63 29.78
C HIS A 79 46.24 24.14 30.64
N LYS A 80 45.16 24.59 30.00
CA LYS A 80 43.93 24.99 30.70
C LYS A 80 42.97 23.82 30.79
N SER A 81 42.12 23.84 31.82
CA SER A 81 41.01 22.89 31.94
C SER A 81 40.04 23.08 30.77
N VAL A 82 39.59 21.99 30.19
CA VAL A 82 38.72 21.99 29.02
C VAL A 82 37.35 21.36 29.28
N ASP A 83 37.10 20.89 30.49
CA ASP A 83 35.86 20.16 30.83
C ASP A 83 34.61 20.96 30.41
N VAL A 84 34.57 22.26 30.79
CA VAL A 84 33.45 23.18 30.50
C VAL A 84 33.27 23.40 28.99
N GLU A 85 34.36 23.57 28.28
CA GLU A 85 34.36 23.77 26.84
C GLU A 85 33.86 22.52 26.09
N ILE A 86 34.25 21.33 26.56
CA ILE A 86 33.82 20.06 25.96
C ILE A 86 32.31 19.90 26.04
N TYR A 87 31.69 20.07 27.24
CA TYR A 87 30.23 19.89 27.32
C TYR A 87 29.47 21.08 26.70
N ASN A 88 30.02 22.31 26.65
CA ASN A 88 29.48 23.40 25.88
C ASN A 88 29.48 23.07 24.37
N ALA A 89 30.61 22.58 23.85
CA ALA A 89 30.73 22.14 22.48
C ALA A 89 29.78 20.98 22.15
N ALA A 90 29.62 20.02 23.09
CA ALA A 90 28.67 18.93 22.94
C ALA A 90 27.22 19.44 22.81
N LYS A 91 26.85 20.50 23.51
CA LYS A 91 25.55 21.17 23.36
C LYS A 91 25.44 21.89 22.01
N VAL A 92 26.44 22.67 21.62
CA VAL A 92 26.47 23.39 20.34
C VAL A 92 26.35 22.42 19.15
N CYS A 93 27.03 21.28 19.24
CA CYS A 93 26.99 20.23 18.23
C CYS A 93 25.79 19.27 18.37
N GLU A 94 24.85 19.54 19.27
CA GLU A 94 23.63 18.78 19.50
C GLU A 94 23.87 17.30 19.93
N ILE A 95 25.04 17.00 20.48
CA ILE A 95 25.35 15.68 21.09
C ILE A 95 24.52 15.47 22.36
N ILE A 96 24.32 16.55 23.13
CA ILE A 96 23.48 16.56 24.32
C ILE A 96 22.34 17.58 24.21
N THR A 97 21.24 17.33 24.90
CA THR A 97 20.08 18.21 24.98
C THR A 97 20.30 19.34 26.00
N ASP A 98 19.46 20.39 26.00
CA ASP A 98 19.48 21.46 26.99
C ASP A 98 19.28 20.93 28.43
N SER A 99 18.43 19.93 28.63
CA SER A 99 18.22 19.29 29.93
C SER A 99 19.44 18.49 30.37
N GLU A 100 20.07 17.76 29.50
CA GLU A 100 21.32 17.02 29.78
C GLU A 100 22.48 17.95 30.06
N PHE A 101 22.57 19.07 29.32
CA PHE A 101 23.54 20.12 29.61
C PHE A 101 23.40 20.65 31.07
N THR A 102 22.19 20.95 31.52
CA THR A 102 21.92 21.40 32.89
C THR A 102 22.34 20.36 33.92
N ILE A 103 22.12 19.07 33.64
CA ILE A 103 22.56 17.98 34.51
C ILE A 103 24.08 17.91 34.58
N ILE A 104 24.77 17.98 33.44
CA ILE A 104 26.24 17.91 33.36
C ILE A 104 26.86 19.10 34.09
N ASP A 105 26.33 20.32 33.92
CA ASP A 105 26.79 21.50 34.60
C ASP A 105 26.68 21.37 36.15
N SER A 106 25.58 20.79 36.63
CA SER A 106 25.40 20.46 38.05
C SER A 106 26.41 19.41 38.54
N LEU A 107 26.69 18.38 37.73
CA LEU A 107 27.69 17.35 38.05
C LEU A 107 29.10 17.92 38.05
N TRP A 108 29.42 18.88 37.20
CA TRP A 108 30.69 19.61 37.21
C TRP A 108 30.88 20.40 38.49
N GLN A 109 29.87 21.10 38.95
CA GLN A 109 29.92 21.82 40.25
C GLN A 109 30.14 20.85 41.41
N GLN A 110 29.44 19.71 41.43
CA GLN A 110 29.65 18.67 42.44
C GLN A 110 31.06 18.08 42.37
N ARG A 111 31.61 17.82 41.18
CA ARG A 111 32.98 17.36 40.99
C ARG A 111 34.00 18.36 41.55
N CYS A 112 33.77 19.67 41.35
CA CYS A 112 34.62 20.69 41.94
C CYS A 112 34.63 20.63 43.47
N VAL A 113 33.49 20.48 44.09
CA VAL A 113 33.36 20.32 45.56
C VAL A 113 34.04 19.03 46.04
N PHE A 114 33.77 17.91 45.37
CA PHE A 114 34.30 16.59 45.74
C PHE A 114 35.81 16.43 45.48
N SER A 115 36.40 17.29 44.65
CA SER A 115 37.86 17.34 44.45
C SER A 115 38.61 17.83 45.70
N HIS A 116 37.92 18.55 46.61
CA HIS A 116 38.52 19.06 47.83
C HIS A 116 38.20 18.12 49.00
N PRO A 117 39.21 17.38 49.54
CA PRO A 117 39.00 16.27 50.47
C PRO A 117 38.35 16.68 51.81
N TYR A 118 38.38 17.96 52.15
CA TYR A 118 37.85 18.49 53.40
C TYR A 118 36.49 19.17 53.30
N MET A 119 35.92 19.33 52.10
CA MET A 119 34.67 20.09 51.92
C MET A 119 33.41 19.24 52.01
N ALA A 120 33.39 18.06 51.42
CA ALA A 120 32.23 17.17 51.46
C ALA A 120 32.64 15.70 51.24
N ASN A 121 31.85 14.77 51.76
CA ASN A 121 31.97 13.35 51.50
C ASN A 121 31.03 12.95 50.38
N VAL A 122 31.52 12.13 49.44
CA VAL A 122 30.69 11.53 48.40
C VAL A 122 29.93 10.35 49.01
N THR A 123 28.61 10.36 48.86
CA THR A 123 27.78 9.24 49.29
C THR A 123 27.68 8.20 48.16
N ILE A 124 27.24 7.00 48.49
CA ILE A 124 26.95 5.98 47.50
C ILE A 124 25.90 6.46 46.48
N LYS A 125 24.90 7.21 46.92
CA LYS A 125 23.84 7.76 46.06
C LYS A 125 24.37 8.77 45.03
N ASP A 126 25.33 9.61 45.46
CA ASP A 126 26.00 10.55 44.56
C ASP A 126 26.75 9.79 43.47
N PHE A 127 27.40 8.69 43.82
CA PHE A 127 28.14 7.87 42.89
C PHE A 127 27.21 7.10 41.96
N GLU A 128 26.14 6.49 42.43
CA GLU A 128 25.12 5.84 41.62
C GLU A 128 24.48 6.84 40.66
N TYR A 129 24.20 8.04 41.10
CA TYR A 129 23.61 9.08 40.25
C TYR A 129 24.52 9.45 39.07
N ILE A 130 25.82 9.68 39.29
CA ILE A 130 26.72 10.02 38.16
C ILE A 130 26.92 8.82 37.22
N ILE A 131 26.95 7.57 37.72
CA ILE A 131 26.99 6.37 36.90
C ILE A 131 25.76 6.32 35.98
N GLU A 132 24.56 6.51 36.52
CA GLU A 132 23.33 6.56 35.75
C GLU A 132 23.41 7.63 34.63
N LYS A 133 23.94 8.83 34.96
CA LYS A 133 24.05 9.92 34.00
C LYS A 133 25.09 9.64 32.92
N LEU A 134 26.24 9.04 33.25
CA LEU A 134 27.22 8.60 32.27
C LEU A 134 26.60 7.67 31.22
N ILE A 135 25.85 6.66 31.69
CA ILE A 135 25.20 5.70 30.80
C ILE A 135 24.13 6.41 29.96
N ASN A 136 23.20 7.12 30.60
CA ASN A 136 22.02 7.67 29.89
C ASN A 136 22.35 8.85 28.98
N ILE A 137 23.38 9.65 29.29
CA ILE A 137 23.75 10.81 28.47
C ILE A 137 24.76 10.47 27.39
N SER A 138 25.68 9.54 27.67
CA SER A 138 26.76 9.26 26.71
C SER A 138 26.91 7.79 26.28
N TYR A 139 27.16 6.87 27.19
CA TYR A 139 27.61 5.52 26.86
C TYR A 139 26.57 4.64 26.12
N SER A 140 25.28 4.85 26.39
CA SER A 140 24.20 4.13 25.70
C SER A 140 23.74 4.79 24.39
N LYS A 141 24.22 6.02 24.11
CA LYS A 141 23.76 6.78 22.95
C LYS A 141 24.77 6.77 21.82
N PRO A 142 24.39 6.35 20.62
CA PRO A 142 25.21 6.57 19.42
C PRO A 142 25.24 8.07 19.10
N ILE A 143 26.15 8.47 18.23
CA ILE A 143 26.14 9.81 17.65
C ILE A 143 24.91 9.93 16.74
N LEU A 144 24.07 10.91 17.00
CA LEU A 144 22.89 11.21 16.23
C LEU A 144 23.20 12.27 15.16
N MET A 145 22.57 12.12 14.00
CA MET A 145 22.72 13.06 12.89
C MET A 145 22.12 14.42 13.23
N THR A 146 22.92 15.47 13.06
CA THR A 146 22.47 16.85 13.09
C THR A 146 21.73 17.23 11.81
N LYS A 147 21.08 18.41 11.77
CA LYS A 147 20.42 18.90 10.54
C LYS A 147 21.37 19.02 9.37
N ASP A 148 22.62 19.49 9.64
CA ASP A 148 23.63 19.66 8.61
C ASP A 148 24.01 18.28 8.02
N MET A 149 24.23 17.27 8.87
CA MET A 149 24.52 15.90 8.43
C MET A 149 23.35 15.27 7.66
N ILE A 150 22.10 15.56 8.03
CA ILE A 150 20.92 15.11 7.29
C ILE A 150 20.94 15.71 5.88
N ASN A 151 21.21 17.02 5.75
CA ASN A 151 21.32 17.67 4.44
C ASN A 151 22.45 17.10 3.60
N ASP A 152 23.64 16.91 4.20
CA ASP A 152 24.81 16.35 3.51
C ASP A 152 24.52 14.93 3.04
N TYR A 153 23.89 14.11 3.87
CA TYR A 153 23.47 12.76 3.50
C TYR A 153 22.49 12.75 2.32
N ILE A 154 21.47 13.62 2.35
CA ILE A 154 20.50 13.75 1.26
C ILE A 154 21.18 14.25 -0.02
N ASN A 155 22.09 15.21 0.07
CA ASN A 155 22.88 15.71 -1.07
C ASN A 155 23.79 14.62 -1.64
N ASN A 156 24.40 13.80 -0.80
CA ASN A 156 25.18 12.64 -1.23
C ASN A 156 24.32 11.61 -1.98
N LEU A 157 23.10 11.33 -1.51
CA LEU A 157 22.18 10.47 -2.24
C LEU A 157 21.81 11.03 -3.63
N LYS A 158 21.71 12.36 -3.78
CA LYS A 158 21.43 13.00 -5.07
C LYS A 158 22.65 12.93 -6.00
N THR A 159 23.84 13.12 -5.47
CA THR A 159 25.08 13.07 -6.25
C THR A 159 25.42 11.64 -6.66
N TYR A 160 25.13 10.67 -5.79
CA TYR A 160 25.43 9.26 -5.98
C TYR A 160 24.19 8.37 -5.79
N PRO A 161 23.22 8.39 -6.73
CA PRO A 161 21.93 7.70 -6.57
C PRO A 161 22.03 6.18 -6.41
N HIS A 162 23.19 5.60 -6.76
CA HIS A 162 23.47 4.16 -6.66
C HIS A 162 24.07 3.72 -5.32
N THR A 163 24.25 4.64 -4.38
CA THR A 163 24.72 4.33 -3.02
C THR A 163 23.80 3.36 -2.29
N LEU A 164 22.50 3.41 -2.59
CA LEU A 164 21.52 2.44 -2.11
C LEU A 164 21.11 1.48 -3.24
N PRO A 165 20.83 0.21 -2.91
CA PRO A 165 20.35 -0.78 -3.89
C PRO A 165 19.10 -0.28 -4.63
N MET A 166 18.92 -0.67 -5.90
CA MET A 166 17.69 -0.35 -6.66
C MET A 166 16.48 -1.08 -6.10
N ASN A 167 16.66 -2.32 -5.62
CA ASN A 167 15.59 -3.13 -5.05
C ASN A 167 15.09 -2.54 -3.72
N VAL A 168 13.78 -2.34 -3.61
CA VAL A 168 13.13 -1.75 -2.42
C VAL A 168 13.36 -2.60 -1.17
N SER A 169 13.26 -3.92 -1.28
CA SER A 169 13.45 -4.83 -0.14
C SER A 169 14.88 -4.77 0.41
N ALA A 170 15.88 -4.60 -0.46
CA ALA A 170 17.28 -4.50 -0.06
C ALA A 170 17.63 -3.12 0.54
N LYS A 171 17.00 -2.03 0.06
CA LYS A 171 17.25 -0.68 0.59
C LYS A 171 16.53 -0.38 1.90
N THR A 172 15.38 -1.02 2.16
CA THR A 172 14.56 -0.78 3.36
C THR A 172 15.34 -0.92 4.68
N PRO A 173 16.08 -2.00 4.97
CA PRO A 173 16.85 -2.10 6.20
C PRO A 173 17.94 -1.03 6.32
N LEU A 174 18.61 -0.68 5.23
CA LEU A 174 19.65 0.36 5.23
C LEU A 174 19.06 1.74 5.55
N ILE A 175 17.88 2.06 4.99
CA ILE A 175 17.16 3.29 5.28
C ILE A 175 16.73 3.32 6.76
N ARG A 176 16.17 2.23 7.27
CA ARG A 176 15.76 2.11 8.67
C ARG A 176 16.93 2.38 9.62
N ASP A 177 18.09 1.80 9.34
CA ASP A 177 19.28 2.00 10.17
C ASP A 177 19.78 3.45 10.09
N LYS A 178 19.65 4.13 8.96
CA LYS A 178 19.96 5.56 8.85
C LYS A 178 18.99 6.44 9.65
N ILE A 179 17.69 6.14 9.61
CA ILE A 179 16.69 6.89 10.39
C ILE A 179 16.92 6.73 11.89
N LYS A 180 17.34 5.55 12.37
CA LYS A 180 17.73 5.34 13.79
C LYS A 180 18.82 6.28 14.28
N LEU A 181 19.68 6.75 13.37
CA LEU A 181 20.73 7.72 13.70
C LEU A 181 20.23 9.17 13.72
N VAL A 182 18.95 9.42 13.39
CA VAL A 182 18.37 10.76 13.44
C VAL A 182 17.64 10.94 14.76
N SER A 183 17.92 12.07 15.45
CA SER A 183 17.17 12.40 16.68
C SER A 183 15.70 12.65 16.37
N GLU A 184 14.80 12.18 17.23
CA GLU A 184 13.34 12.35 17.08
C GLU A 184 12.94 13.83 16.86
N LYS A 185 13.62 14.76 17.55
CA LYS A 185 13.39 16.21 17.36
C LYS A 185 13.65 16.69 15.92
N HIS A 186 14.39 15.92 15.12
CA HIS A 186 14.72 16.23 13.73
C HIS A 186 13.85 15.46 12.72
N TYR A 187 12.95 14.57 13.13
CA TYR A 187 12.03 13.88 12.21
C TYR A 187 11.18 14.85 11.37
N PRO A 188 10.62 15.94 11.93
CA PRO A 188 9.91 16.93 11.10
C PRO A 188 10.81 17.61 10.06
N PHE A 189 12.07 17.88 10.41
CA PHE A 189 13.04 18.44 9.48
C PHE A 189 13.39 17.45 8.37
N LEU A 190 13.70 16.20 8.71
CA LEU A 190 13.98 15.13 7.76
C LEU A 190 12.80 14.93 6.80
N TYR A 191 11.57 14.83 7.32
CA TYR A 191 10.37 14.69 6.49
C TYR A 191 10.22 15.83 5.49
N LYS A 192 10.32 17.09 5.95
CA LYS A 192 10.18 18.27 5.09
C LYS A 192 11.26 18.33 4.02
N THR A 193 12.49 17.98 4.36
CA THR A 193 13.60 17.95 3.39
C THR A 193 13.40 16.86 2.35
N LEU A 194 13.03 15.66 2.77
CA LEU A 194 12.73 14.55 1.86
C LEU A 194 11.56 14.85 0.93
N GLN A 195 10.50 15.46 1.45
CA GLN A 195 9.32 15.87 0.68
C GLN A 195 9.69 16.91 -0.39
N PHE A 196 10.50 17.90 -0.02
CA PHE A 196 10.96 18.93 -0.95
C PHE A 196 11.84 18.35 -2.07
N GLU A 197 12.77 17.47 -1.72
CA GLU A 197 13.66 16.84 -2.70
C GLU A 197 12.92 15.83 -3.57
N LEU A 198 11.95 15.08 -3.02
CA LEU A 198 11.06 14.22 -3.78
C LEU A 198 10.27 15.02 -4.81
N SER A 199 9.71 16.16 -4.43
CA SER A 199 8.96 17.03 -5.35
C SER A 199 9.82 17.49 -6.54
N LYS A 200 11.06 17.91 -6.28
CA LYS A 200 12.01 18.29 -7.33
C LYS A 200 12.38 17.13 -8.24
N GLU A 201 12.67 15.99 -7.64
CA GLU A 201 13.08 14.80 -8.38
C GLU A 201 11.97 14.27 -9.28
N VAL A 202 10.72 14.22 -8.77
CA VAL A 202 9.56 13.81 -9.57
C VAL A 202 9.32 14.78 -10.74
N ALA A 203 9.49 16.09 -10.53
CA ALA A 203 9.36 17.08 -11.59
C ALA A 203 10.45 16.93 -12.68
N ALA A 204 11.68 16.58 -12.30
CA ALA A 204 12.80 16.47 -13.21
C ALA A 204 12.88 15.11 -13.92
N ASN A 205 12.71 14.01 -13.20
CA ASN A 205 13.02 12.65 -13.65
C ASN A 205 11.82 11.69 -13.55
N GLY A 206 10.68 12.18 -13.06
CA GLY A 206 9.47 11.41 -12.85
C GLY A 206 9.51 10.53 -11.59
N TRP A 207 8.34 10.02 -11.23
CA TRP A 207 8.13 9.23 -10.02
C TRP A 207 8.78 7.82 -10.04
N ARG A 208 9.17 7.31 -11.23
CA ARG A 208 9.83 6.00 -11.42
C ARG A 208 11.33 6.01 -11.23
N SER A 209 11.95 7.18 -11.10
CA SER A 209 13.39 7.27 -10.90
C SER A 209 13.83 6.52 -9.63
N ASN A 210 15.07 6.01 -9.61
CA ASN A 210 15.60 5.33 -8.42
C ASN A 210 15.62 6.26 -7.20
N LEU A 211 15.95 7.53 -7.42
CA LEU A 211 16.02 8.53 -6.36
C LEU A 211 14.63 8.89 -5.82
N SER A 212 13.61 9.07 -6.69
CA SER A 212 12.21 9.23 -6.27
C SER A 212 11.73 8.06 -5.43
N THR A 213 12.05 6.83 -5.86
CA THR A 213 11.73 5.62 -5.11
C THR A 213 12.43 5.58 -3.76
N THR A 214 13.69 6.00 -3.71
CA THR A 214 14.48 6.07 -2.46
C THR A 214 13.87 7.07 -1.49
N PHE A 215 13.56 8.28 -1.91
CA PHE A 215 12.94 9.29 -1.04
C PHE A 215 11.56 8.86 -0.54
N ARG A 216 10.75 8.22 -1.39
CA ARG A 216 9.46 7.65 -0.95
C ARG A 216 9.63 6.56 0.10
N CYS A 217 10.61 5.68 -0.06
CA CYS A 217 10.93 4.67 0.94
C CYS A 217 11.35 5.31 2.28
N PHE A 218 12.18 6.36 2.24
CA PHE A 218 12.55 7.11 3.45
C PHE A 218 11.33 7.71 4.14
N ILE A 219 10.46 8.40 3.39
CA ILE A 219 9.23 9.02 3.92
C ILE A 219 8.32 7.95 4.51
N TYR A 220 8.09 6.85 3.79
CA TYR A 220 7.25 5.76 4.26
C TYR A 220 7.76 5.16 5.57
N ILE A 221 9.05 4.79 5.63
CA ILE A 221 9.64 4.17 6.82
C ILE A 221 9.62 5.15 8.00
N LEU A 222 9.99 6.42 7.76
CA LEU A 222 9.97 7.46 8.79
C LEU A 222 8.57 7.62 9.39
N LEU A 223 7.56 7.79 8.55
CA LEU A 223 6.18 8.04 9.00
C LEU A 223 5.52 6.78 9.56
N ASN A 224 5.87 5.60 9.04
CA ASN A 224 5.23 4.37 9.48
C ASN A 224 5.87 3.78 10.75
N GLU A 225 7.19 3.85 10.89
CA GLU A 225 7.91 3.14 11.94
C GLU A 225 8.44 4.04 13.06
N PHE A 226 8.71 5.33 12.77
CA PHE A 226 9.41 6.22 13.70
C PHE A 226 8.57 7.39 14.22
N VAL A 227 7.65 7.90 13.41
CA VAL A 227 6.78 9.01 13.81
C VAL A 227 5.54 8.47 14.51
N ILE A 228 5.35 8.86 15.76
CA ILE A 228 4.22 8.42 16.61
C ILE A 228 2.92 9.05 16.10
N ASP A 229 2.93 10.36 15.83
CA ASP A 229 1.78 11.10 15.33
C ASP A 229 2.12 11.86 14.04
N ILE A 230 1.61 11.36 12.92
CA ILE A 230 1.77 11.99 11.61
C ILE A 230 1.01 13.33 11.54
N ASN A 231 -0.05 13.47 12.32
CA ASN A 231 -0.96 14.62 12.30
C ASN A 231 -0.45 15.79 13.16
N ASP A 232 0.67 15.61 13.88
CA ASP A 232 1.31 16.71 14.61
C ASP A 232 1.65 17.86 13.65
N LYS A 233 1.23 19.07 14.00
CA LYS A 233 1.48 20.30 13.22
C LYS A 233 2.96 20.52 12.91
N LYS A 234 3.89 20.05 13.77
CA LYS A 234 5.34 20.15 13.55
C LYS A 234 5.79 19.39 12.30
N MET A 235 5.13 18.28 11.96
CA MET A 235 5.40 17.50 10.77
C MET A 235 5.09 18.32 9.50
N GLY A 236 4.07 19.17 9.52
CA GLY A 236 3.73 20.03 8.40
C GLY A 236 3.03 19.30 7.25
N VAL A 237 2.40 18.16 7.53
CA VAL A 237 1.68 17.35 6.53
C VAL A 237 0.62 18.17 5.79
N GLU A 238 -0.20 18.95 6.51
CA GLU A 238 -1.22 19.81 5.91
C GLU A 238 -0.64 20.76 4.85
N SER A 239 0.47 21.40 5.15
CA SER A 239 1.10 22.35 4.22
C SER A 239 1.61 21.66 2.94
N HIS A 240 2.04 20.41 3.04
CA HIS A 240 2.45 19.62 1.89
C HIS A 240 1.26 19.11 1.06
N LEU A 241 0.17 18.71 1.72
CA LEU A 241 -1.09 18.34 1.05
C LEU A 241 -1.69 19.50 0.24
N ILE A 242 -1.55 20.74 0.75
CA ILE A 242 -2.02 21.92 0.03
C ILE A 242 -1.12 22.27 -1.16
N ARG A 243 0.22 22.16 -1.00
CA ARG A 243 1.18 22.63 -2.01
C ARG A 243 1.48 21.60 -3.10
N ASN A 244 1.60 20.33 -2.73
CA ASN A 244 2.04 19.24 -3.60
C ASN A 244 1.23 17.97 -3.34
N PRO A 245 -0.11 18.00 -3.51
CA PRO A 245 -0.95 16.84 -3.22
C PRO A 245 -0.59 15.61 -4.05
N GLU A 246 -0.15 15.80 -5.32
CA GLU A 246 0.30 14.73 -6.22
C GLU A 246 1.52 13.97 -5.70
N ILE A 247 2.40 14.65 -4.98
CA ILE A 247 3.57 14.02 -4.35
C ILE A 247 3.13 13.24 -3.09
N CYS A 248 2.19 13.81 -2.32
CA CYS A 248 1.65 13.18 -1.12
C CYS A 248 0.93 11.86 -1.43
N TRP A 249 0.27 11.75 -2.57
CA TRP A 249 -0.35 10.50 -3.02
C TRP A 249 0.64 9.35 -3.17
N LEU A 250 1.88 9.64 -3.57
CA LEU A 250 2.89 8.63 -3.84
C LEU A 250 3.21 7.74 -2.62
N TYR A 251 2.84 8.19 -1.42
CA TYR A 251 3.09 7.44 -0.18
C TYR A 251 1.87 7.37 0.76
N PHE A 252 0.99 8.37 0.82
CA PHE A 252 -0.17 8.31 1.72
C PHE A 252 -1.29 7.37 1.25
N PHE A 253 -1.34 7.01 -0.02
CA PHE A 253 -2.26 5.97 -0.50
C PHE A 253 -1.76 4.53 -0.24
N LEU A 254 -0.74 4.37 0.58
CA LEU A 254 -0.40 3.08 1.17
C LEU A 254 -1.26 2.85 2.42
N VAL A 255 -1.81 1.64 2.55
CA VAL A 255 -2.80 1.29 3.59
C VAL A 255 -2.34 1.67 4.99
N ASP A 256 -1.07 1.38 5.32
CA ASP A 256 -0.51 1.64 6.65
C ASP A 256 -0.49 3.12 6.99
N LEU A 257 -0.06 3.99 6.06
CA LEU A 257 -0.02 5.43 6.27
C LEU A 257 -1.41 6.06 6.20
N TRP A 258 -2.27 5.57 5.29
CA TRP A 258 -3.65 6.02 5.20
C TRP A 258 -4.39 5.86 6.52
N ASN A 259 -4.24 4.71 7.18
CA ASN A 259 -4.91 4.44 8.45
C ASN A 259 -4.46 5.35 9.59
N LYS A 260 -3.25 5.92 9.50
CA LYS A 260 -2.70 6.86 10.49
C LYS A 260 -3.13 8.32 10.25
N LEU A 261 -3.70 8.64 9.08
CA LEU A 261 -4.12 10.01 8.75
C LEU A 261 -5.45 10.36 9.41
N ASP A 262 -5.57 11.60 9.87
CA ASP A 262 -6.83 12.20 10.28
C ASP A 262 -7.81 12.30 9.10
N LEU A 263 -9.10 12.25 9.41
CA LEU A 263 -10.18 12.34 8.41
C LEU A 263 -10.04 13.59 7.52
N LYS A 264 -9.65 14.71 8.09
CA LYS A 264 -9.40 15.97 7.34
C LYS A 264 -8.39 15.77 6.21
N TYR A 265 -7.29 15.09 6.47
CA TYR A 265 -6.23 14.87 5.45
C TYR A 265 -6.64 13.83 4.41
N LYS A 266 -7.40 12.82 4.82
CA LYS A 266 -8.02 11.86 3.90
C LYS A 266 -8.98 12.56 2.95
N ASP A 267 -9.85 13.44 3.46
CA ASP A 267 -10.77 14.23 2.64
C ASP A 267 -10.03 15.09 1.60
N MET A 268 -8.97 15.79 2.01
CA MET A 268 -8.14 16.58 1.08
C MET A 268 -7.53 15.73 -0.04
N LEU A 269 -6.99 14.56 0.29
CA LEU A 269 -6.40 13.65 -0.70
C LEU A 269 -7.44 13.07 -1.65
N ILE A 270 -8.62 12.71 -1.15
CA ILE A 270 -9.72 12.17 -1.96
C ILE A 270 -10.33 13.25 -2.85
N GLU A 271 -10.47 14.48 -2.36
CA GLU A 271 -10.97 15.60 -3.17
C GLU A 271 -10.01 15.91 -4.33
N PHE A 272 -8.72 15.95 -4.05
CA PHE A 272 -7.72 16.13 -5.10
C PHE A 272 -7.74 14.96 -6.10
N PHE A 273 -7.84 13.71 -5.64
CA PHE A 273 -8.01 12.53 -6.49
C PHE A 273 -9.24 12.65 -7.38
N ASN A 274 -10.36 13.12 -6.84
CA ASN A 274 -11.61 13.31 -7.60
C ASN A 274 -11.43 14.33 -8.74
N ASN A 275 -10.65 15.39 -8.53
CA ASN A 275 -10.50 16.49 -9.46
C ASN A 275 -9.38 16.29 -10.50
N THR A 276 -8.50 15.31 -10.31
CA THR A 276 -7.35 15.08 -11.22
C THR A 276 -7.70 14.12 -12.36
N GLU A 277 -7.16 14.34 -13.55
CA GLU A 277 -7.37 13.46 -14.70
C GLU A 277 -6.70 12.10 -14.53
N LEU A 278 -7.35 11.02 -15.05
CA LEU A 278 -6.87 9.64 -14.93
C LEU A 278 -5.48 9.40 -15.53
N LYS A 279 -5.14 10.07 -16.63
CA LYS A 279 -3.84 9.90 -17.30
C LYS A 279 -2.65 10.27 -16.40
N SER A 280 -2.87 11.15 -15.44
CA SER A 280 -1.87 11.57 -14.44
C SER A 280 -1.76 10.60 -13.26
N LEU A 281 -2.61 9.58 -13.19
CA LEU A 281 -2.83 8.74 -12.02
C LEU A 281 -2.30 7.31 -12.11
N ASP A 282 -1.69 6.90 -13.24
CA ASP A 282 -1.27 5.49 -13.49
C ASP A 282 -0.57 4.81 -12.32
N TYR A 283 0.33 5.52 -11.66
CA TYR A 283 1.03 4.98 -10.49
C TYR A 283 0.14 4.89 -9.24
N VAL A 284 -0.69 5.90 -9.04
CA VAL A 284 -1.54 6.02 -7.86
C VAL A 284 -2.65 4.98 -7.89
N LEU A 285 -3.15 4.64 -9.07
CA LEU A 285 -4.25 3.71 -9.25
C LEU A 285 -3.99 2.34 -8.62
N TYR A 286 -2.77 1.81 -8.72
CA TYR A 286 -2.43 0.54 -8.08
C TYR A 286 -2.53 0.62 -6.55
N ASN A 287 -1.99 1.68 -5.94
CA ASN A 287 -2.03 1.86 -4.49
C ASN A 287 -3.46 2.15 -4.00
N VAL A 288 -4.18 3.01 -4.71
CA VAL A 288 -5.59 3.33 -4.41
C VAL A 288 -6.44 2.07 -4.51
N LYS A 289 -6.17 1.19 -5.46
CA LYS A 289 -6.81 -0.10 -5.58
C LYS A 289 -6.69 -0.94 -4.31
N ASN A 290 -5.47 -1.11 -3.80
CA ASN A 290 -5.24 -1.87 -2.58
C ASN A 290 -5.84 -1.19 -1.36
N LEU A 291 -5.78 0.14 -1.30
CA LEU A 291 -6.39 0.94 -0.26
C LEU A 291 -7.92 0.73 -0.19
N MET A 292 -8.60 0.77 -1.34
CA MET A 292 -10.06 0.64 -1.38
C MET A 292 -10.58 -0.76 -0.99
N LYS A 293 -9.74 -1.80 -1.04
CA LYS A 293 -10.08 -3.13 -0.49
C LYS A 293 -10.27 -3.11 1.03
N SER A 294 -9.58 -2.22 1.72
CA SER A 294 -9.62 -2.06 3.19
C SER A 294 -10.45 -0.86 3.64
N GLU A 295 -10.87 0.02 2.71
CA GLU A 295 -11.63 1.23 3.02
C GLU A 295 -13.11 0.90 3.23
N SER A 296 -13.70 1.47 4.28
CA SER A 296 -15.12 1.27 4.63
C SER A 296 -15.97 2.51 4.43
N ASN A 297 -15.38 3.67 4.11
CA ASN A 297 -16.12 4.93 3.93
C ASN A 297 -16.86 4.94 2.58
N PRO A 298 -18.22 4.92 2.58
CA PRO A 298 -19.01 4.84 1.34
C PRO A 298 -18.77 6.04 0.39
N ARG A 299 -18.47 7.22 0.95
CA ARG A 299 -18.17 8.42 0.16
C ARG A 299 -16.87 8.25 -0.63
N TYR A 300 -15.82 7.72 -0.01
CA TYR A 300 -14.54 7.47 -0.67
C TYR A 300 -14.68 6.39 -1.73
N LEU A 301 -15.35 5.30 -1.41
CA LEU A 301 -15.64 4.22 -2.35
C LEU A 301 -16.42 4.72 -3.57
N LYS A 302 -17.43 5.60 -3.39
CA LYS A 302 -18.19 6.19 -4.49
C LYS A 302 -17.32 7.07 -5.41
N ILE A 303 -16.48 7.93 -4.82
CA ILE A 303 -15.58 8.80 -5.59
C ILE A 303 -14.59 7.94 -6.38
N TYR A 304 -14.00 6.96 -5.72
CA TYR A 304 -13.08 6.02 -6.33
C TYR A 304 -13.73 5.26 -7.49
N TYR A 305 -14.91 4.67 -7.25
CA TYR A 305 -15.70 4.01 -8.26
C TYR A 305 -15.93 4.89 -9.50
N ASN A 306 -16.35 6.12 -9.30
CA ASN A 306 -16.59 7.05 -10.40
C ASN A 306 -15.33 7.33 -11.25
N LYS A 307 -14.15 7.27 -10.64
CA LYS A 307 -12.87 7.43 -11.34
C LYS A 307 -12.46 6.19 -12.13
N ILE A 308 -12.60 4.99 -11.55
CA ILE A 308 -12.11 3.75 -12.17
C ILE A 308 -13.06 3.17 -13.21
N LYS A 309 -14.32 3.58 -13.25
CA LYS A 309 -15.30 3.08 -14.23
C LYS A 309 -14.85 3.24 -15.69
N HIS A 310 -13.84 4.06 -15.95
CA HIS A 310 -13.24 4.28 -17.26
C HIS A 310 -11.95 3.46 -17.52
N LEU A 311 -11.51 2.67 -16.52
CA LEU A 311 -10.37 1.76 -16.69
C LEU A 311 -10.76 0.50 -17.45
N ASP A 312 -9.73 -0.25 -17.89
CA ASP A 312 -9.96 -1.53 -18.57
C ASP A 312 -10.72 -2.52 -17.69
N LEU A 313 -11.62 -3.25 -18.33
CA LEU A 313 -12.46 -4.25 -17.69
C LEU A 313 -11.62 -5.49 -17.35
N THR A 314 -11.26 -5.65 -16.09
CA THR A 314 -10.51 -6.82 -15.56
C THR A 314 -11.21 -7.41 -14.34
N SER A 315 -10.96 -8.68 -14.01
CA SER A 315 -11.56 -9.33 -12.82
C SER A 315 -11.29 -8.59 -11.51
N ASP A 316 -10.19 -7.86 -11.46
CA ASP A 316 -9.86 -7.00 -10.33
C ASP A 316 -10.94 -5.95 -10.03
N ILE A 317 -11.67 -5.49 -11.06
CA ILE A 317 -12.78 -4.54 -10.91
C ILE A 317 -13.85 -5.08 -9.97
N LEU A 318 -14.07 -6.39 -9.90
CA LEU A 318 -15.07 -7.01 -9.04
C LEU A 318 -14.87 -6.69 -7.54
N SER A 319 -13.64 -6.50 -7.13
CA SER A 319 -13.32 -6.14 -5.74
C SER A 319 -13.59 -4.67 -5.43
N PHE A 320 -13.77 -3.82 -6.45
CA PHE A 320 -13.93 -2.37 -6.32
C PHE A 320 -15.36 -1.90 -6.59
N TYR A 321 -16.11 -2.61 -7.44
CA TYR A 321 -17.48 -2.25 -7.73
C TYR A 321 -18.37 -2.67 -6.54
N TYR A 322 -18.69 -1.70 -5.69
CA TYR A 322 -19.63 -1.87 -4.60
C TYR A 322 -21.04 -2.18 -5.16
N ASP A 323 -21.45 -1.50 -6.24
CA ASP A 323 -22.73 -1.69 -6.92
C ASP A 323 -22.54 -2.54 -8.19
N LYS A 324 -22.80 -3.84 -8.07
CA LYS A 324 -22.69 -4.80 -9.17
C LYS A 324 -23.71 -4.55 -10.27
N GLU A 325 -24.89 -4.02 -9.96
CA GLU A 325 -25.88 -3.70 -10.96
C GLU A 325 -25.40 -2.58 -11.88
N LYS A 326 -24.81 -1.55 -11.29
CA LYS A 326 -24.20 -0.46 -12.04
C LYS A 326 -23.03 -0.95 -12.90
N LEU A 327 -22.23 -1.91 -12.41
CA LEU A 327 -21.17 -2.52 -13.20
C LEU A 327 -21.73 -3.19 -14.45
N VAL A 328 -22.80 -3.99 -14.31
CA VAL A 328 -23.42 -4.69 -15.45
C VAL A 328 -23.99 -3.68 -16.46
N ASN A 329 -24.59 -2.59 -16.00
CA ASN A 329 -25.08 -1.54 -16.87
C ASN A 329 -23.93 -0.81 -17.60
N ASP A 330 -22.86 -0.43 -16.90
CA ASP A 330 -21.66 0.18 -17.50
C ASP A 330 -20.99 -0.76 -18.52
N ILE A 331 -21.02 -2.08 -18.29
CA ILE A 331 -20.56 -3.08 -19.25
C ILE A 331 -21.43 -3.05 -20.51
N THR A 332 -22.74 -3.02 -20.35
CA THR A 332 -23.71 -2.97 -21.45
C THR A 332 -23.43 -1.75 -22.33
N ASP A 333 -23.46 -0.57 -21.73
CA ASP A 333 -23.32 0.70 -22.45
C ASP A 333 -21.97 0.82 -23.18
N ARG A 334 -20.89 0.41 -22.51
CA ARG A 334 -19.54 0.67 -23.00
C ARG A 334 -18.99 -0.41 -23.93
N TYR A 335 -19.29 -1.68 -23.65
CA TYR A 335 -18.64 -2.80 -24.34
C TYR A 335 -19.55 -3.51 -25.33
N ILE A 336 -20.87 -3.39 -25.18
CA ILE A 336 -21.83 -4.15 -25.94
C ILE A 336 -22.62 -3.29 -26.93
N ASP A 337 -23.21 -2.19 -26.50
CA ASP A 337 -24.16 -1.42 -27.33
C ASP A 337 -23.51 -0.73 -28.52
N GLY A 338 -22.21 -0.47 -28.48
CA GLY A 338 -21.47 0.07 -29.62
C GLY A 338 -21.18 -0.91 -30.77
N ASN A 339 -21.50 -2.21 -30.63
CA ASN A 339 -21.21 -3.30 -31.58
C ASN A 339 -19.75 -3.36 -32.06
N ILE A 340 -18.78 -2.94 -31.23
CA ILE A 340 -17.37 -2.94 -31.58
C ILE A 340 -16.73 -4.27 -31.13
N PHE A 341 -16.30 -5.11 -32.08
CA PHE A 341 -15.73 -6.45 -31.82
C PHE A 341 -14.58 -6.44 -30.81
N THR A 342 -13.70 -5.45 -30.85
CA THR A 342 -12.59 -5.33 -29.89
C THR A 342 -13.09 -5.10 -28.47
N MET A 343 -14.12 -4.27 -28.29
CA MET A 343 -14.72 -3.99 -27.00
C MET A 343 -15.49 -5.20 -26.45
N GLN A 344 -16.24 -5.88 -27.30
CA GLN A 344 -16.89 -7.15 -26.95
C GLN A 344 -15.87 -8.22 -26.56
N GLY A 345 -14.71 -8.27 -27.24
CA GLY A 345 -13.58 -9.13 -26.89
C GLY A 345 -13.04 -8.86 -25.48
N VAL A 346 -12.95 -7.59 -25.05
CA VAL A 346 -12.55 -7.19 -23.68
C VAL A 346 -13.57 -7.70 -22.64
N PHE A 347 -14.86 -7.60 -22.93
CA PHE A 347 -15.89 -8.16 -22.06
C PHE A 347 -15.76 -9.68 -21.89
N VAL A 348 -15.48 -10.40 -22.96
CA VAL A 348 -15.28 -11.86 -22.87
C VAL A 348 -14.00 -12.20 -22.10
N ASP A 349 -12.91 -11.47 -22.31
CA ASP A 349 -11.67 -11.63 -21.51
C ASP A 349 -11.93 -11.39 -20.02
N PHE A 350 -12.76 -10.42 -19.68
CA PHE A 350 -13.22 -10.20 -18.32
C PHE A 350 -13.94 -11.43 -17.75
N LEU A 351 -14.89 -12.02 -18.48
CA LEU A 351 -15.57 -13.24 -18.03
C LEU A 351 -14.60 -14.42 -17.88
N ILE A 352 -13.61 -14.56 -18.77
CA ILE A 352 -12.57 -15.58 -18.68
C ILE A 352 -11.72 -15.42 -17.41
N SER A 353 -11.43 -14.18 -17.04
CA SER A 353 -10.59 -13.84 -15.89
C SER A 353 -11.26 -14.07 -14.52
N ILE A 354 -12.57 -14.35 -14.49
CA ILE A 354 -13.32 -14.63 -13.26
C ILE A 354 -13.36 -16.14 -13.02
N ASP A 355 -12.94 -16.58 -11.83
CA ASP A 355 -12.94 -18.01 -11.50
C ASP A 355 -14.33 -18.57 -11.27
N ASN A 356 -15.24 -17.76 -10.69
CA ASN A 356 -16.60 -18.16 -10.39
C ASN A 356 -17.54 -16.95 -10.47
N ILE A 357 -18.31 -16.84 -11.55
CA ILE A 357 -19.14 -15.66 -11.84
C ILE A 357 -20.29 -15.54 -10.82
N HIS A 358 -20.95 -16.63 -10.47
CA HIS A 358 -22.08 -16.60 -9.53
C HIS A 358 -21.71 -16.28 -8.08
N SER A 359 -20.43 -16.30 -7.71
CA SER A 359 -19.98 -15.84 -6.40
C SER A 359 -19.92 -14.32 -6.27
N TYR A 360 -19.85 -13.61 -7.40
CA TYR A 360 -19.71 -12.16 -7.44
C TYR A 360 -21.01 -11.43 -7.82
N PHE A 361 -21.91 -12.11 -8.52
CA PHE A 361 -23.12 -11.54 -9.09
C PHE A 361 -24.37 -12.25 -8.60
N SER A 362 -25.45 -11.48 -8.39
CA SER A 362 -26.77 -12.07 -8.09
C SER A 362 -27.33 -12.86 -9.28
N PRO A 363 -28.33 -13.74 -9.09
CA PRO A 363 -28.97 -14.48 -10.18
C PRO A 363 -29.41 -13.59 -11.33
N MET A 364 -30.06 -12.45 -11.05
CA MET A 364 -30.49 -11.51 -12.07
C MET A 364 -29.34 -10.86 -12.84
N GLN A 365 -28.22 -10.57 -12.16
CA GLN A 365 -27.03 -10.02 -12.79
C GLN A 365 -26.31 -11.09 -13.63
N CYS A 366 -26.26 -12.34 -13.17
CA CYS A 366 -25.77 -13.47 -13.96
C CYS A 366 -26.59 -13.64 -15.22
N TYR A 367 -27.91 -13.59 -15.14
CA TYR A 367 -28.82 -13.63 -16.29
C TYR A 367 -28.50 -12.51 -17.30
N LYS A 368 -28.36 -11.25 -16.84
CA LYS A 368 -27.99 -10.12 -17.70
C LYS A 368 -26.64 -10.35 -18.39
N LEU A 369 -25.63 -10.82 -17.65
CA LEU A 369 -24.31 -11.12 -18.24
C LEU A 369 -24.38 -12.23 -19.30
N GLY A 370 -25.21 -13.25 -19.09
CA GLY A 370 -25.49 -14.28 -20.07
C GLY A 370 -26.12 -13.71 -21.34
N THR A 371 -27.10 -12.82 -21.21
CA THR A 371 -27.73 -12.09 -22.31
C THR A 371 -26.68 -11.28 -23.10
N LEU A 372 -25.76 -10.58 -22.41
CA LEU A 372 -24.70 -9.81 -23.07
C LEU A 372 -23.71 -10.71 -23.82
N LEU A 373 -23.36 -11.87 -23.27
CA LEU A 373 -22.49 -12.84 -23.96
C LEU A 373 -23.18 -13.37 -25.24
N ALA A 374 -24.48 -13.66 -25.18
CA ALA A 374 -25.24 -14.10 -26.33
C ALA A 374 -25.25 -13.05 -27.46
N ARG A 375 -25.40 -11.76 -27.12
CA ARG A 375 -25.28 -10.66 -28.09
C ARG A 375 -23.89 -10.63 -28.74
N CYS A 376 -22.82 -10.80 -27.96
CA CYS A 376 -21.45 -10.91 -28.50
C CYS A 376 -21.32 -12.13 -29.45
N PHE A 377 -21.92 -13.25 -29.05
CA PHE A 377 -21.92 -14.48 -29.86
C PHE A 377 -22.66 -14.28 -31.20
N GLU A 378 -23.85 -13.68 -31.19
CA GLU A 378 -24.63 -13.36 -32.37
C GLU A 378 -23.94 -12.37 -33.32
N ASN A 379 -23.21 -11.40 -32.75
CA ASN A 379 -22.40 -10.47 -33.52
C ASN A 379 -21.14 -11.10 -34.12
N GLY A 380 -20.88 -12.39 -33.86
CA GLY A 380 -19.75 -13.12 -34.45
C GLY A 380 -18.42 -12.91 -33.70
N THR A 381 -18.45 -12.45 -32.45
CA THR A 381 -17.24 -12.28 -31.63
C THR A 381 -16.60 -13.65 -31.37
N PHE A 382 -15.44 -13.91 -31.99
CA PHE A 382 -14.75 -15.20 -31.93
C PHE A 382 -14.49 -15.71 -30.51
N LYS A 383 -14.07 -14.81 -29.61
CA LYS A 383 -13.85 -15.15 -28.19
C LYS A 383 -15.11 -15.63 -27.49
N ALA A 384 -16.29 -15.08 -27.81
CA ALA A 384 -17.56 -15.50 -27.23
C ALA A 384 -17.92 -16.94 -27.68
N GLN A 385 -17.62 -17.28 -28.94
CA GLN A 385 -17.81 -18.64 -29.46
C GLN A 385 -16.91 -19.66 -28.75
N ILE A 386 -15.63 -19.31 -28.52
CA ILE A 386 -14.69 -20.16 -27.74
C ILE A 386 -15.18 -20.30 -26.33
N PHE A 387 -15.49 -19.19 -25.64
CA PHE A 387 -15.89 -19.17 -24.23
C PHE A 387 -17.04 -20.14 -23.94
N ILE A 388 -18.11 -20.07 -24.72
CA ILE A 388 -19.30 -20.88 -24.48
C ILE A 388 -19.10 -22.37 -24.85
N ASN A 389 -18.19 -22.67 -25.76
CA ASN A 389 -17.89 -24.04 -26.18
C ASN A 389 -16.94 -24.77 -25.23
N GLU A 390 -16.11 -24.06 -24.49
CA GLU A 390 -15.17 -24.67 -23.54
C GLU A 390 -15.87 -25.17 -22.28
N THR A 391 -15.68 -26.45 -21.97
CA THR A 391 -16.29 -27.11 -20.80
C THR A 391 -15.87 -26.50 -19.47
N ASN A 392 -14.61 -26.08 -19.37
CA ASN A 392 -14.07 -25.43 -18.16
C ASN A 392 -14.73 -24.08 -17.86
N ASN A 393 -15.08 -23.31 -18.88
CA ASN A 393 -15.76 -22.04 -18.71
C ASN A 393 -17.21 -22.23 -18.22
N ARG A 394 -17.86 -23.33 -18.63
CA ARG A 394 -19.22 -23.65 -18.17
C ARG A 394 -19.30 -23.97 -16.68
N ALA A 395 -18.26 -24.50 -16.08
CA ALA A 395 -18.19 -24.72 -14.64
C ALA A 395 -18.14 -23.43 -13.83
N LYS A 396 -17.71 -22.32 -14.45
CA LYS A 396 -17.60 -20.99 -13.82
C LYS A 396 -18.90 -20.19 -13.87
N ILE A 397 -19.80 -20.55 -14.77
CA ILE A 397 -21.04 -19.84 -15.03
C ILE A 397 -22.21 -20.66 -14.47
N GLY A 398 -23.05 -20.08 -13.65
CA GLY A 398 -24.21 -20.73 -13.08
C GLY A 398 -25.37 -20.87 -14.09
N GLU A 399 -26.42 -21.59 -13.69
CA GLU A 399 -27.62 -21.85 -14.50
C GLU A 399 -28.30 -20.54 -14.93
N ASP A 400 -28.41 -19.54 -14.05
CA ASP A 400 -28.99 -18.22 -14.39
C ASP A 400 -28.28 -17.52 -15.55
N PHE A 401 -26.95 -17.64 -15.62
CA PHE A 401 -26.16 -17.10 -16.72
C PHE A 401 -26.52 -17.81 -18.04
N LEU A 402 -26.57 -19.14 -18.01
CA LEU A 402 -26.92 -19.94 -19.19
C LEU A 402 -28.35 -19.72 -19.64
N LYS A 403 -29.28 -19.51 -18.68
CA LYS A 403 -30.66 -19.13 -18.97
C LYS A 403 -30.71 -17.80 -19.74
N GLY A 404 -30.03 -16.75 -19.27
CA GLY A 404 -29.97 -15.48 -19.96
C GLY A 404 -29.32 -15.60 -21.36
N PHE A 405 -28.31 -16.45 -21.51
CA PHE A 405 -27.70 -16.73 -22.82
C PHE A 405 -28.66 -17.39 -23.81
N ILE A 406 -29.39 -18.41 -23.34
CA ILE A 406 -30.36 -19.14 -24.18
C ILE A 406 -31.54 -18.25 -24.55
N ASP A 407 -32.10 -17.53 -23.60
CA ASP A 407 -33.23 -16.64 -23.81
C ASP A 407 -32.90 -15.57 -24.89
N GLN A 408 -31.71 -14.98 -24.84
CA GLN A 408 -31.30 -14.00 -25.85
C GLN A 408 -31.16 -14.62 -27.25
N LEU A 409 -30.70 -15.88 -27.34
CA LEU A 409 -30.61 -16.57 -28.64
C LEU A 409 -31.97 -17.00 -29.22
N MET A 410 -32.96 -17.21 -28.34
CA MET A 410 -34.29 -17.69 -28.75
C MET A 410 -35.34 -16.58 -28.85
N ILE A 411 -35.09 -15.43 -28.20
CA ILE A 411 -36.05 -14.33 -28.04
C ILE A 411 -35.40 -13.03 -28.50
N SER A 412 -36.07 -12.24 -29.33
CA SER A 412 -35.60 -10.91 -29.72
C SER A 412 -35.76 -9.89 -28.58
N ASN A 413 -35.12 -8.74 -28.69
CA ASN A 413 -35.26 -7.62 -27.76
C ASN A 413 -36.73 -7.14 -27.61
N ASP A 414 -37.55 -7.34 -28.65
CA ASP A 414 -38.97 -7.00 -28.66
C ASP A 414 -39.86 -8.13 -28.12
N MET A 415 -39.28 -9.07 -27.36
CA MET A 415 -39.98 -10.27 -26.85
C MET A 415 -40.68 -11.07 -27.94
N ALA A 416 -40.16 -11.04 -29.17
CA ALA A 416 -40.63 -11.86 -30.27
C ALA A 416 -39.78 -13.14 -30.42
N PRO A 417 -40.36 -14.25 -30.89
CA PRO A 417 -39.63 -15.46 -31.19
C PRO A 417 -38.49 -15.18 -32.17
N LYS A 418 -37.29 -15.71 -31.87
CA LYS A 418 -36.11 -15.58 -32.72
C LYS A 418 -35.49 -16.94 -32.93
N LEU A 419 -35.79 -17.55 -34.02
CA LEU A 419 -35.28 -18.87 -34.34
C LEU A 419 -33.91 -18.77 -35.00
N ASN A 420 -32.85 -19.02 -34.23
CA ASN A 420 -31.52 -19.16 -34.79
C ASN A 420 -31.14 -20.65 -34.97
N ILE A 421 -31.46 -21.21 -36.11
CA ILE A 421 -31.26 -22.64 -36.42
C ILE A 421 -29.79 -23.05 -36.34
N ASN A 422 -28.89 -22.16 -36.72
CA ASN A 422 -27.46 -22.42 -36.68
C ASN A 422 -26.95 -22.63 -35.23
N ASN A 423 -27.67 -22.08 -34.25
CA ASN A 423 -27.34 -22.19 -32.86
C ASN A 423 -28.14 -23.23 -32.10
N LEU A 424 -29.14 -23.85 -32.73
CA LEU A 424 -30.05 -24.79 -32.07
C LEU A 424 -29.30 -25.99 -31.45
N SER A 425 -28.29 -26.54 -32.12
CA SER A 425 -27.46 -27.62 -31.58
C SER A 425 -26.68 -27.22 -30.35
N LEU A 426 -26.18 -25.97 -30.29
CA LEU A 426 -25.51 -25.41 -29.14
C LEU A 426 -26.48 -25.24 -27.98
N ILE A 427 -27.65 -24.66 -28.21
CA ILE A 427 -28.70 -24.45 -27.21
C ILE A 427 -29.10 -25.78 -26.58
N LEU A 428 -29.40 -26.79 -27.40
CA LEU A 428 -29.78 -28.13 -26.94
C LEU A 428 -28.65 -28.79 -26.13
N ASN A 429 -27.41 -28.65 -26.56
CA ASN A 429 -26.25 -29.15 -25.79
C ASN A 429 -26.09 -28.46 -24.45
N ILE A 430 -26.35 -27.16 -24.34
CA ILE A 430 -26.33 -26.42 -23.08
C ILE A 430 -27.48 -26.89 -22.19
N MET A 431 -28.71 -26.94 -22.70
CA MET A 431 -29.90 -27.36 -21.97
C MET A 431 -29.81 -28.80 -21.43
N SER A 432 -29.18 -29.70 -22.15
CA SER A 432 -28.99 -31.09 -21.72
C SER A 432 -28.07 -31.21 -20.45
N LYS A 433 -27.39 -30.15 -20.06
CA LYS A 433 -26.48 -30.10 -18.90
C LYS A 433 -27.00 -29.26 -17.75
N LEU A 434 -28.15 -28.63 -17.90
CA LEU A 434 -28.84 -27.90 -16.85
C LEU A 434 -29.65 -28.86 -15.96
N SER A 435 -30.02 -28.37 -14.77
CA SER A 435 -30.99 -29.10 -13.94
C SER A 435 -32.33 -29.18 -14.62
N ASP A 436 -33.13 -30.20 -14.28
CA ASP A 436 -34.48 -30.37 -14.83
C ASP A 436 -35.39 -29.18 -14.49
N GLU A 437 -35.19 -28.56 -13.34
CA GLU A 437 -35.94 -27.38 -12.91
C GLU A 437 -35.62 -26.18 -13.81
N CYS A 438 -34.34 -25.85 -13.99
CA CYS A 438 -33.89 -24.75 -14.86
C CYS A 438 -34.32 -24.98 -16.32
N THR A 439 -34.17 -26.20 -16.81
CA THR A 439 -34.60 -26.59 -18.17
C THR A 439 -36.10 -26.36 -18.33
N ASN A 440 -36.93 -26.77 -17.40
CA ASN A 440 -38.38 -26.56 -17.46
C ASN A 440 -38.76 -25.07 -17.39
N GLU A 441 -38.10 -24.27 -16.57
CA GLU A 441 -38.32 -22.80 -16.55
C GLU A 441 -38.03 -22.16 -17.91
N ILE A 442 -36.89 -22.50 -18.53
CA ILE A 442 -36.53 -22.02 -19.85
C ILE A 442 -37.60 -22.43 -20.91
N LEU A 443 -38.01 -23.70 -20.89
CA LEU A 443 -39.02 -24.21 -21.81
C LEU A 443 -40.38 -23.51 -21.62
N VAL A 444 -40.82 -23.27 -20.38
CA VAL A 444 -42.05 -22.55 -20.09
C VAL A 444 -41.96 -21.10 -20.59
N HIS A 445 -40.82 -20.45 -20.36
CA HIS A 445 -40.61 -19.08 -20.79
C HIS A 445 -40.62 -18.98 -22.34
N ILE A 446 -39.87 -19.83 -23.04
CA ILE A 446 -39.85 -19.87 -24.49
C ILE A 446 -41.27 -20.18 -25.03
N SER A 447 -41.96 -21.17 -24.48
CA SER A 447 -43.31 -21.54 -24.88
C SER A 447 -44.29 -20.38 -24.77
N SER A 448 -44.24 -19.61 -23.65
CA SER A 448 -45.12 -18.46 -23.43
C SER A 448 -44.94 -17.36 -24.48
N ILE A 449 -43.71 -17.19 -24.96
CA ILE A 449 -43.40 -16.18 -25.98
C ILE A 449 -43.77 -16.69 -27.39
N TYR A 450 -43.48 -17.94 -27.67
CA TYR A 450 -43.81 -18.53 -28.97
C TYR A 450 -45.34 -18.71 -29.17
N SER A 451 -46.10 -18.97 -28.10
CA SER A 451 -47.58 -19.08 -28.21
C SER A 451 -48.28 -17.72 -28.27
N GLY A 452 -47.65 -16.64 -27.84
CA GLY A 452 -48.28 -15.34 -27.72
C GLY A 452 -48.29 -14.44 -28.97
N LYS A 453 -47.51 -14.75 -30.02
CA LYS A 453 -47.35 -13.86 -31.21
C LYS A 453 -47.53 -14.59 -32.53
N ARG A 454 -48.71 -14.49 -33.10
CA ARG A 454 -49.10 -15.17 -34.36
C ARG A 454 -48.73 -14.46 -35.66
N GLU A 455 -48.14 -13.25 -35.64
CA GLU A 455 -48.18 -12.36 -36.82
C GLU A 455 -46.85 -12.17 -37.58
N ASN A 456 -45.78 -12.91 -37.36
CA ASN A 456 -44.54 -12.62 -38.04
C ASN A 456 -44.16 -13.63 -39.13
N PRO A 457 -44.34 -13.29 -40.47
CA PRO A 457 -44.16 -14.25 -41.59
C PRO A 457 -42.71 -14.53 -42.01
N ILE A 458 -41.73 -14.00 -41.32
CA ILE A 458 -40.31 -14.04 -41.72
C ILE A 458 -39.66 -15.42 -41.63
N TYR A 459 -40.36 -16.44 -41.10
CA TYR A 459 -39.72 -17.71 -40.71
C TYR A 459 -39.97 -18.93 -41.59
N TRP A 460 -40.56 -18.75 -42.75
CA TRP A 460 -40.89 -19.85 -43.69
C TRP A 460 -39.69 -20.61 -44.26
N GLU A 461 -38.58 -19.90 -44.51
CA GLU A 461 -37.32 -20.50 -44.99
C GLU A 461 -36.64 -21.42 -43.96
N TYR A 462 -37.04 -21.33 -42.73
CA TYR A 462 -36.36 -22.03 -41.62
C TYR A 462 -36.98 -23.39 -41.26
N ARG A 463 -38.19 -23.68 -41.69
CA ARG A 463 -38.93 -24.91 -41.36
C ARG A 463 -38.21 -26.16 -41.84
N ASP A 464 -37.79 -26.22 -43.10
CA ASP A 464 -37.17 -27.41 -43.68
C ASP A 464 -35.73 -27.57 -43.20
N LYS A 465 -35.03 -26.45 -42.95
CA LYS A 465 -33.71 -26.44 -42.34
C LYS A 465 -33.75 -26.86 -40.87
N SER A 466 -34.78 -26.49 -40.08
CA SER A 466 -34.93 -26.92 -38.71
C SER A 466 -35.26 -28.40 -38.59
N ASN A 467 -36.12 -28.94 -39.40
CA ASN A 467 -36.43 -30.37 -39.40
C ASN A 467 -35.22 -31.22 -39.81
N SER A 468 -34.40 -30.74 -40.76
CA SER A 468 -33.14 -31.39 -41.16
C SER A 468 -32.07 -31.33 -40.08
N LEU A 469 -31.94 -30.20 -39.37
CA LEU A 469 -31.01 -30.01 -38.26
C LEU A 469 -31.43 -30.84 -37.06
N LEU A 470 -32.71 -30.82 -36.70
CA LEU A 470 -33.29 -31.64 -35.64
C LEU A 470 -33.03 -33.13 -35.88
N SER A 471 -33.26 -33.63 -37.09
CA SER A 471 -33.00 -35.03 -37.43
C SER A 471 -31.52 -35.42 -37.42
N LYS A 472 -30.62 -34.50 -37.81
CA LYS A 472 -29.16 -34.73 -37.78
C LYS A 472 -28.56 -34.59 -36.40
N SER A 473 -29.19 -33.82 -35.52
CA SER A 473 -28.69 -33.56 -34.15
C SER A 473 -29.19 -34.59 -33.13
N LEU A 474 -30.24 -35.36 -33.48
CA LEU A 474 -30.84 -36.40 -32.61
C LEU A 474 -29.85 -37.41 -31.96
N PRO A 475 -28.84 -37.91 -32.68
CA PRO A 475 -27.88 -38.85 -32.11
C PRO A 475 -26.93 -38.25 -31.10
N MET A 476 -26.84 -36.91 -31.04
CA MET A 476 -25.88 -36.21 -30.16
C MET A 476 -26.45 -35.83 -28.79
N PHE A 477 -27.75 -36.06 -28.54
CA PHE A 477 -28.41 -35.64 -27.30
C PHE A 477 -28.67 -36.81 -26.34
N THR A 478 -28.17 -36.64 -25.15
CA THR A 478 -28.42 -37.57 -24.02
C THR A 478 -29.82 -37.40 -23.43
N ASN A 479 -30.46 -36.23 -23.57
CA ASN A 479 -31.78 -35.94 -23.05
C ASN A 479 -32.85 -35.80 -24.15
N LEU A 480 -33.41 -36.92 -24.56
CA LEU A 480 -34.41 -37.01 -25.62
C LEU A 480 -35.74 -36.28 -25.28
N GLN A 481 -36.06 -36.09 -24.00
CA GLN A 481 -37.28 -35.41 -23.57
C GLN A 481 -37.21 -33.88 -23.81
N VAL A 482 -36.10 -33.24 -23.48
CA VAL A 482 -35.87 -31.79 -23.73
C VAL A 482 -35.95 -31.50 -25.22
N PHE A 483 -35.31 -32.34 -26.05
CA PHE A 483 -35.36 -32.23 -27.50
C PHE A 483 -36.81 -32.34 -28.01
N LYS A 484 -37.60 -33.33 -27.56
CA LYS A 484 -39.00 -33.51 -27.97
C LYS A 484 -39.83 -32.29 -27.58
N LYS A 485 -39.68 -31.74 -26.37
CA LYS A 485 -40.42 -30.54 -25.93
C LYS A 485 -40.11 -29.33 -26.77
N ILE A 486 -38.84 -29.02 -27.06
CA ILE A 486 -38.47 -27.90 -27.93
C ILE A 486 -39.00 -28.13 -29.37
N SER A 487 -38.85 -29.34 -29.86
CA SER A 487 -39.38 -29.70 -31.20
C SER A 487 -40.91 -29.48 -31.27
N THR A 488 -41.64 -29.88 -30.23
CA THR A 488 -43.07 -29.65 -30.14
C THR A 488 -43.43 -28.18 -30.09
N ILE A 489 -42.77 -27.37 -29.26
CA ILE A 489 -42.97 -25.92 -29.19
C ILE A 489 -42.73 -25.24 -30.54
N ILE A 490 -41.66 -25.61 -31.21
CA ILE A 490 -41.35 -25.09 -32.54
C ILE A 490 -42.38 -25.52 -33.57
N GLN A 491 -42.82 -26.77 -33.55
CA GLN A 491 -43.84 -27.30 -34.49
C GLN A 491 -45.21 -26.67 -34.25
N GLU A 492 -45.65 -26.52 -33.01
CA GLU A 492 -46.91 -25.86 -32.68
C GLU A 492 -46.91 -24.40 -33.12
N TYR A 493 -45.81 -23.68 -32.90
CA TYR A 493 -45.66 -22.31 -33.39
C TYR A 493 -45.81 -22.22 -34.93
N TYR A 494 -45.24 -23.16 -35.69
CA TYR A 494 -45.37 -23.18 -37.14
C TYR A 494 -46.77 -23.58 -37.60
N GLN A 495 -47.46 -24.47 -36.88
CA GLN A 495 -48.84 -24.85 -37.24
C GLN A 495 -49.82 -23.70 -36.98
N ASP A 496 -49.62 -22.94 -35.91
CA ASP A 496 -50.44 -21.77 -35.57
C ASP A 496 -50.24 -20.59 -36.51
N CYS A 497 -49.11 -20.49 -37.22
CA CYS A 497 -48.87 -19.48 -38.25
C CYS A 497 -49.46 -19.84 -39.61
N HIS A 498 -50.01 -21.08 -39.79
CA HIS A 498 -50.56 -21.60 -41.05
C HIS A 498 -52.09 -21.71 -41.05
N ASN A 499 -52.70 -21.59 -39.87
CA ASN A 499 -54.17 -21.51 -39.70
C ASN A 499 -54.58 -20.06 -39.50
#